data_c6e06008bc7b77a8e8bbd4d15f218fbf
#
_entry.id   c6e06008bc7b77a8e8bbd4d15f218fbf
#
_cell.length_a   1.000
_cell.length_b   1.000
_cell.length_c   1.000
_cell.angle_alpha   90.00
_cell.angle_beta   90.00
_cell.angle_gamma   90.00
#
_symmetry.space_group_name_H-M   'P 1'
#
loop_
_entity.id
_entity.type
_entity.pdbx_description
1 polymer ?
#
loop_
_entity_poly.entity_id
_entity_poly.type
_entity_poly.pdbx_seq_one_letter_code
_entity_poly.pdbx_strand_id
1 'polypeptide(L)'
;MSIPTNTPKFTRNELNVFRLPSDVSKVTGALRGVGRNIALVPTMGALHAGHKELIRRAKRLPNTIVAVSIFVNPLQFGEGEDFEAYPRTLDHDLATLQELGVELAFTPETVDLYGESGVAVTLDPGPLGAELEGEMRPGHFGGMLTVVAKLLNIVRPHYAFFGEKDYQQLVLVKRMVEDLNMDTRIIGVPTVRCDDGLALSSRNAYLSEEDRERAAVLSTALGMGANAGAHGADAVLEAARAELAAHPEIKIEYLELRGTDLGPAPVDGEARLLIAARLGSTRLIDNTPVLLGASALGSDGDDGGDAGHETHDDATGDGPHAAPAGATPSQQGYQRES
;
A
#
# COMPACT_ATOMS: atom_id res chain seq x y z
N MET A 1 34.37 -29.01 15.85
CA MET A 1 34.34 -27.54 15.80
C MET A 1 32.91 -27.10 16.18
N SER A 2 32.69 -26.60 17.38
CA SER A 2 31.42 -26.02 17.78
C SER A 2 31.33 -24.63 17.14
N ILE A 3 30.38 -24.44 16.23
CA ILE A 3 30.03 -23.13 15.70
C ILE A 3 29.40 -22.36 16.88
N PRO A 4 29.94 -21.19 17.24
CA PRO A 4 29.30 -20.38 18.29
C PRO A 4 27.93 -19.96 17.76
N THR A 5 26.87 -20.51 18.37
CA THR A 5 25.49 -20.07 18.11
C THR A 5 25.29 -18.73 18.84
N ASN A 6 25.81 -17.65 18.22
CA ASN A 6 25.47 -16.32 18.69
C ASN A 6 24.01 -16.07 18.28
N THR A 7 23.08 -16.48 19.15
CA THR A 7 21.66 -16.23 18.94
C THR A 7 21.42 -14.74 19.16
N PRO A 8 20.89 -14.02 18.18
CA PRO A 8 20.62 -12.61 18.33
C PRO A 8 19.66 -12.37 19.50
N LYS A 9 20.01 -11.44 20.37
CA LYS A 9 19.19 -11.11 21.54
C LYS A 9 18.04 -10.22 21.09
N PHE A 10 16.81 -10.61 21.44
CA PHE A 10 15.62 -9.79 21.28
C PHE A 10 15.07 -9.40 22.65
N THR A 11 14.96 -8.09 22.91
CA THR A 11 14.38 -7.56 24.14
C THR A 11 12.97 -7.05 23.86
N ARG A 12 12.00 -7.58 24.58
CA ARG A 12 10.60 -7.21 24.44
C ARG A 12 10.36 -5.76 24.88
N ASN A 13 9.49 -5.04 24.19
CA ASN A 13 9.12 -3.64 24.43
C ASN A 13 10.27 -2.63 24.26
N GLU A 14 11.34 -3.02 23.60
CA GLU A 14 12.44 -2.16 23.21
C GLU A 14 12.64 -2.23 21.70
N LEU A 15 13.23 -1.20 21.10
CA LEU A 15 13.65 -1.24 19.71
C LEU A 15 14.90 -2.11 19.60
N ASN A 16 14.79 -3.20 18.87
CA ASN A 16 15.91 -4.09 18.55
C ASN A 16 16.36 -3.81 17.12
N VAL A 17 17.58 -3.39 16.93
CA VAL A 17 18.16 -3.05 15.62
C VAL A 17 19.03 -4.19 15.13
N PHE A 18 18.71 -4.71 13.93
CA PHE A 18 19.45 -5.78 13.28
C PHE A 18 19.89 -5.34 11.89
N ARG A 19 21.13 -5.69 11.56
CA ARG A 19 21.71 -5.41 10.25
C ARG A 19 21.73 -6.65 9.35
N LEU A 20 21.96 -7.82 9.93
CA LEU A 20 22.14 -9.04 9.17
C LEU A 20 20.82 -9.75 8.88
N PRO A 21 20.54 -10.16 7.63
CA PRO A 21 19.36 -10.93 7.26
C PRO A 21 19.17 -12.20 8.09
N SER A 22 20.27 -12.91 8.40
CA SER A 22 20.24 -14.13 9.20
C SER A 22 19.73 -13.91 10.63
N ASP A 23 20.03 -12.75 11.23
CA ASP A 23 19.61 -12.44 12.59
C ASP A 23 18.13 -12.07 12.63
N VAL A 24 17.68 -11.28 11.66
CA VAL A 24 16.24 -10.98 11.49
C VAL A 24 15.45 -12.27 11.31
N SER A 25 15.89 -13.16 10.40
CA SER A 25 15.19 -14.44 10.15
C SER A 25 15.10 -15.33 11.39
N LYS A 26 16.16 -15.39 12.21
CA LYS A 26 16.16 -16.16 13.48
C LYS A 26 15.18 -15.57 14.49
N VAL A 27 15.22 -14.23 14.66
CA VAL A 27 14.36 -13.54 15.62
C VAL A 27 12.88 -13.66 15.20
N THR A 28 12.55 -13.33 13.97
CA THR A 28 11.16 -13.42 13.48
C THR A 28 10.66 -14.86 13.47
N GLY A 29 11.52 -15.84 13.13
CA GLY A 29 11.22 -17.27 13.22
C GLY A 29 10.90 -17.71 14.66
N ALA A 30 11.69 -17.29 15.62
CA ALA A 30 11.45 -17.59 17.05
C ALA A 30 10.14 -16.94 17.54
N LEU A 31 9.89 -15.69 17.19
CA LEU A 31 8.64 -14.98 17.55
C LEU A 31 7.40 -15.67 16.96
N ARG A 32 7.46 -16.10 15.70
CA ARG A 32 6.40 -16.89 15.07
C ARG A 32 6.20 -18.23 15.76
N GLY A 33 7.29 -18.90 16.14
CA GLY A 33 7.26 -20.18 16.86
C GLY A 33 6.56 -20.12 18.22
N VAL A 34 6.49 -18.95 18.84
CA VAL A 34 5.71 -18.71 20.08
C VAL A 34 4.35 -18.06 19.82
N GLY A 35 3.87 -18.11 18.58
CA GLY A 35 2.52 -17.68 18.19
C GLY A 35 2.36 -16.16 18.02
N ARG A 36 3.46 -15.40 17.87
CA ARG A 36 3.36 -13.95 17.54
C ARG A 36 3.18 -13.74 16.05
N ASN A 37 2.32 -12.80 15.68
CA ASN A 37 2.27 -12.30 14.32
C ASN A 37 3.42 -11.32 14.08
N ILE A 38 3.87 -11.22 12.82
CA ILE A 38 4.85 -10.24 12.37
C ILE A 38 4.19 -9.35 11.34
N ALA A 39 4.29 -8.04 11.50
CA ALA A 39 3.94 -7.05 10.48
C ALA A 39 5.20 -6.35 10.00
N LEU A 40 5.38 -6.24 8.69
CA LEU A 40 6.49 -5.54 8.07
C LEU A 40 6.01 -4.21 7.48
N VAL A 41 6.78 -3.15 7.73
CA VAL A 41 6.67 -1.85 7.06
C VAL A 41 7.98 -1.60 6.31
N PRO A 42 8.06 -1.87 5.00
CA PRO A 42 9.26 -1.57 4.23
C PRO A 42 9.40 -0.07 3.98
N THR A 43 10.59 0.48 4.25
CA THR A 43 10.90 1.90 3.98
C THR A 43 12.31 2.08 3.45
N MET A 44 12.56 3.24 2.86
CA MET A 44 13.92 3.67 2.50
C MET A 44 14.53 4.65 3.51
N GLY A 45 13.89 4.84 4.68
CA GLY A 45 14.27 5.86 5.66
C GLY A 45 13.66 7.24 5.37
N ALA A 46 14.20 8.30 5.98
CA ALA A 46 13.64 9.65 5.99
C ALA A 46 12.16 9.62 6.38
N LEU A 47 11.88 9.04 7.55
CA LEU A 47 10.52 8.73 8.00
C LEU A 47 9.68 9.99 8.20
N HIS A 48 8.60 10.11 7.47
CA HIS A 48 7.63 11.19 7.55
C HIS A 48 6.27 10.70 8.05
N ALA A 49 5.27 11.59 8.19
CA ALA A 49 3.96 11.25 8.74
C ALA A 49 3.26 10.10 7.99
N GLY A 50 3.48 9.95 6.67
CA GLY A 50 2.99 8.81 5.90
C GLY A 50 3.53 7.48 6.43
N HIS A 51 4.85 7.37 6.63
CA HIS A 51 5.46 6.17 7.22
C HIS A 51 4.98 5.92 8.66
N LYS A 52 4.83 6.99 9.46
CA LYS A 52 4.30 6.90 10.83
C LYS A 52 2.87 6.32 10.84
N GLU A 53 2.04 6.64 9.85
CA GLU A 53 0.69 6.07 9.74
C GLU A 53 0.71 4.57 9.38
N LEU A 54 1.59 4.12 8.47
CA LEU A 54 1.80 2.70 8.20
C LEU A 54 2.11 1.93 9.50
N ILE A 55 3.06 2.45 10.28
CA ILE A 55 3.49 1.86 11.55
C ILE A 55 2.33 1.84 12.56
N ARG A 56 1.59 2.95 12.71
CA ARG A 56 0.43 3.01 13.61
C ARG A 56 -0.64 1.98 13.26
N ARG A 57 -0.93 1.79 11.97
CA ARG A 57 -1.87 0.76 11.51
C ARG A 57 -1.37 -0.64 11.78
N ALA A 58 -0.10 -0.91 11.53
CA ALA A 58 0.53 -2.19 11.86
C ALA A 58 0.43 -2.50 13.36
N LYS A 59 0.63 -1.50 14.22
CA LYS A 59 0.53 -1.64 15.70
C LYS A 59 -0.88 -1.86 16.21
N ARG A 60 -1.93 -1.58 15.43
CA ARG A 60 -3.32 -1.90 15.82
C ARG A 60 -3.66 -3.38 15.69
N LEU A 61 -2.82 -4.17 15.01
CA LEU A 61 -3.05 -5.60 14.89
C LEU A 61 -2.75 -6.31 16.23
N PRO A 62 -3.68 -7.13 16.72
CA PRO A 62 -3.49 -7.82 18.00
C PRO A 62 -2.36 -8.85 17.90
N ASN A 63 -1.65 -9.04 19.01
CA ASN A 63 -0.59 -10.04 19.15
C ASN A 63 0.53 -9.93 18.09
N THR A 64 0.82 -8.72 17.59
CA THR A 64 1.71 -8.49 16.45
C THR A 64 2.97 -7.74 16.89
N ILE A 65 4.13 -8.19 16.41
CA ILE A 65 5.42 -7.50 16.45
C ILE A 65 5.56 -6.70 15.17
N VAL A 66 5.85 -5.42 15.28
CA VAL A 66 6.09 -4.56 14.11
C VAL A 66 7.58 -4.52 13.81
N ALA A 67 7.92 -4.93 12.60
CA ALA A 67 9.25 -4.81 12.00
C ALA A 67 9.23 -3.70 10.95
N VAL A 68 10.19 -2.80 11.00
CA VAL A 68 10.38 -1.75 9.98
C VAL A 68 11.73 -1.96 9.32
N SER A 69 11.78 -2.05 8.00
CA SER A 69 13.05 -2.02 7.30
C SER A 69 13.40 -0.60 6.86
N ILE A 70 14.68 -0.24 7.00
CA ILE A 70 15.24 1.03 6.50
C ILE A 70 16.39 0.66 5.56
N PHE A 71 16.13 0.74 4.26
CA PHE A 71 17.11 0.39 3.24
C PHE A 71 16.89 1.18 1.95
N VAL A 72 17.85 2.01 1.58
CA VAL A 72 17.86 2.71 0.28
C VAL A 72 18.37 1.72 -0.77
N ASN A 73 17.44 1.20 -1.57
CA ASN A 73 17.71 0.11 -2.51
C ASN A 73 18.32 0.61 -3.82
N PRO A 74 19.59 0.33 -4.13
CA PRO A 74 20.22 0.81 -5.36
C PRO A 74 19.58 0.23 -6.64
N LEU A 75 18.97 -0.96 -6.57
CA LEU A 75 18.41 -1.63 -7.75
C LEU A 75 17.18 -0.94 -8.35
N GLN A 76 16.53 -0.08 -7.59
CA GLN A 76 15.31 0.61 -8.04
C GLN A 76 15.54 2.04 -8.52
N PHE A 77 16.81 2.48 -8.55
CA PHE A 77 17.20 3.79 -9.09
C PHE A 77 17.84 3.61 -10.46
N GLY A 78 17.30 4.33 -11.43
CA GLY A 78 17.86 4.42 -12.77
C GLY A 78 19.08 5.34 -12.84
N GLU A 79 19.75 5.35 -13.99
CA GLU A 79 20.84 6.29 -14.28
C GLU A 79 20.33 7.72 -14.21
N GLY A 80 20.98 8.58 -13.41
CA GLY A 80 20.59 9.99 -13.23
C GLY A 80 19.47 10.24 -12.23
N GLU A 81 18.96 9.21 -11.55
CA GLU A 81 18.02 9.38 -10.44
C GLU A 81 18.73 9.78 -9.13
N ASP A 82 17.94 10.18 -8.14
CA ASP A 82 18.37 10.79 -6.88
C ASP A 82 18.99 9.81 -5.85
N PHE A 83 19.58 8.69 -6.28
CA PHE A 83 20.12 7.68 -5.35
C PHE A 83 21.16 8.26 -4.38
N GLU A 84 22.14 9.02 -4.89
CA GLU A 84 23.19 9.61 -4.05
C GLU A 84 22.63 10.74 -3.16
N ALA A 85 21.66 11.49 -3.67
CA ALA A 85 21.01 12.60 -2.96
C ALA A 85 19.89 12.15 -2.03
N TYR A 86 19.48 10.86 -2.09
CA TYR A 86 18.37 10.37 -1.28
C TYR A 86 18.68 10.51 0.22
N PRO A 87 17.78 11.11 1.01
CA PRO A 87 18.03 11.40 2.43
C PRO A 87 18.36 10.13 3.23
N ARG A 88 19.45 10.17 3.98
CA ARG A 88 19.89 9.10 4.88
C ARG A 88 19.97 9.63 6.30
N THR A 89 18.90 9.39 7.08
CA THR A 89 18.67 9.98 8.42
C THR A 89 18.51 8.90 9.48
N LEU A 90 19.36 7.86 9.43
CA LEU A 90 19.17 6.63 10.22
C LEU A 90 18.96 6.89 11.72
N ASP A 91 19.77 7.75 12.35
CA ASP A 91 19.65 8.02 13.79
C ASP A 91 18.31 8.67 14.14
N HIS A 92 17.85 9.61 13.31
CA HIS A 92 16.54 10.24 13.47
C HIS A 92 15.41 9.23 13.23
N ASP A 93 15.55 8.37 12.24
CA ASP A 93 14.59 7.33 11.93
C ASP A 93 14.46 6.32 13.07
N LEU A 94 15.60 5.87 13.64
CA LEU A 94 15.59 4.97 14.80
C LEU A 94 14.95 5.61 16.03
N ALA A 95 15.22 6.89 16.31
CA ALA A 95 14.54 7.62 17.38
C ALA A 95 13.02 7.67 17.15
N THR A 96 12.58 7.94 15.91
CA THR A 96 11.17 7.91 15.51
C THR A 96 10.55 6.52 15.71
N LEU A 97 11.24 5.44 15.34
CA LEU A 97 10.76 4.08 15.55
C LEU A 97 10.60 3.75 17.04
N GLN A 98 11.55 4.19 17.86
CA GLN A 98 11.50 4.00 19.31
C GLN A 98 10.31 4.75 19.93
N GLU A 99 10.07 6.00 19.55
CA GLU A 99 8.90 6.79 19.98
C GLU A 99 7.58 6.12 19.61
N LEU A 100 7.51 5.50 18.44
CA LEU A 100 6.34 4.75 17.97
C LEU A 100 6.20 3.37 18.61
N GLY A 101 7.17 2.96 19.44
CA GLY A 101 7.19 1.67 20.11
C GLY A 101 7.34 0.49 19.13
N VAL A 102 8.11 0.67 18.06
CA VAL A 102 8.48 -0.41 17.13
C VAL A 102 9.45 -1.35 17.84
N GLU A 103 9.26 -2.66 17.67
CA GLU A 103 10.08 -3.64 18.37
C GLU A 103 11.29 -4.11 17.54
N LEU A 104 11.23 -4.03 16.19
CA LEU A 104 12.30 -4.51 15.34
C LEU A 104 12.59 -3.51 14.22
N ALA A 105 13.83 -3.04 14.12
CA ALA A 105 14.35 -2.32 12.98
C ALA A 105 15.34 -3.21 12.22
N PHE A 106 15.17 -3.30 10.90
CA PHE A 106 16.08 -3.99 10.00
C PHE A 106 16.78 -2.96 9.12
N THR A 107 18.06 -2.76 9.35
CA THR A 107 18.88 -1.69 8.74
C THR A 107 20.08 -2.25 7.99
N PRO A 108 19.89 -3.08 6.95
CA PRO A 108 20.99 -3.69 6.23
C PRO A 108 21.73 -2.66 5.38
N GLU A 109 23.02 -2.91 5.16
CA GLU A 109 23.76 -2.30 4.06
C GLU A 109 23.57 -3.11 2.76
N THR A 110 23.94 -2.52 1.64
CA THR A 110 23.84 -3.17 0.32
C THR A 110 24.54 -4.53 0.29
N VAL A 111 25.73 -4.61 0.88
CA VAL A 111 26.52 -5.86 0.94
C VAL A 111 25.85 -6.92 1.81
N ASP A 112 25.15 -6.53 2.88
CA ASP A 112 24.45 -7.47 3.74
C ASP A 112 23.26 -8.13 3.03
N LEU A 113 22.60 -7.36 2.16
CA LEU A 113 21.40 -7.81 1.46
C LEU A 113 21.71 -8.51 0.13
N TYR A 114 22.73 -8.04 -0.61
CA TYR A 114 23.03 -8.47 -1.97
C TYR A 114 24.37 -9.19 -2.12
N GLY A 115 25.19 -9.19 -1.06
CA GLY A 115 26.55 -9.72 -1.13
C GLY A 115 27.50 -8.79 -1.94
N GLU A 116 28.79 -9.15 -1.96
CA GLU A 116 29.80 -8.38 -2.68
C GLU A 116 29.64 -8.43 -4.20
N SER A 117 29.10 -9.54 -4.72
CA SER A 117 28.89 -9.76 -6.16
C SER A 117 27.59 -9.16 -6.69
N GLY A 118 26.76 -8.54 -5.82
CA GLY A 118 25.45 -8.06 -6.18
C GLY A 118 24.40 -9.17 -6.36
N VAL A 119 23.28 -8.84 -7.02
CA VAL A 119 22.16 -9.76 -7.25
C VAL A 119 22.26 -10.41 -8.63
N ALA A 120 22.31 -11.74 -8.67
CA ALA A 120 22.37 -12.50 -9.91
C ALA A 120 20.98 -12.84 -10.48
N VAL A 121 19.94 -12.90 -9.64
CA VAL A 121 18.55 -13.21 -10.02
C VAL A 121 17.65 -12.09 -9.59
N THR A 122 16.90 -11.52 -10.54
CA THR A 122 15.95 -10.43 -10.32
C THR A 122 14.55 -10.86 -10.71
N LEU A 123 13.53 -10.13 -10.24
CA LEU A 123 12.15 -10.33 -10.62
C LEU A 123 11.79 -9.46 -11.83
N ASP A 124 11.07 -10.04 -12.78
CA ASP A 124 10.45 -9.31 -13.89
C ASP A 124 9.04 -8.88 -13.45
N PRO A 125 8.71 -7.59 -13.50
CA PRO A 125 7.39 -7.07 -13.14
C PRO A 125 6.29 -7.37 -14.17
N GLY A 126 6.62 -7.98 -15.29
CA GLY A 126 5.70 -8.21 -16.40
C GLY A 126 5.26 -6.92 -17.12
N PRO A 127 4.24 -7.02 -17.99
CA PRO A 127 3.81 -5.88 -18.83
C PRO A 127 3.44 -4.62 -18.05
N LEU A 128 2.75 -4.76 -16.91
CA LEU A 128 2.39 -3.60 -16.08
C LEU A 128 3.62 -2.84 -15.58
N GLY A 129 4.75 -3.52 -15.41
CA GLY A 129 6.00 -2.87 -15.00
C GLY A 129 6.65 -1.99 -16.07
N ALA A 130 6.14 -1.98 -17.29
CA ALA A 130 6.59 -1.14 -18.40
C ALA A 130 5.62 0.01 -18.73
N GLU A 131 4.51 0.15 -18.00
CA GLU A 131 3.52 1.19 -18.15
C GLU A 131 3.64 2.26 -17.06
N LEU A 132 3.04 3.43 -17.21
CA LEU A 132 2.94 4.50 -16.20
C LEU A 132 4.32 4.85 -15.60
N GLU A 133 4.50 4.59 -14.29
CA GLU A 133 5.79 4.80 -13.62
C GLU A 133 6.92 3.96 -14.25
N GLY A 134 6.62 2.75 -14.73
CA GLY A 134 7.60 1.87 -15.33
C GLY A 134 8.09 2.34 -16.70
N GLU A 135 7.23 3.01 -17.48
CA GLU A 135 7.62 3.68 -18.74
C GLU A 135 8.60 4.82 -18.46
N MET A 136 8.29 5.63 -17.43
CA MET A 136 9.09 6.79 -17.06
C MET A 136 10.41 6.42 -16.34
N ARG A 137 10.46 5.22 -15.73
CA ARG A 137 11.56 4.73 -14.90
C ARG A 137 11.92 3.29 -15.26
N PRO A 138 12.52 3.02 -16.42
CA PRO A 138 12.86 1.68 -16.88
C PRO A 138 13.71 0.92 -15.83
N GLY A 139 13.32 -0.32 -15.50
CA GLY A 139 14.01 -1.17 -14.51
C GLY A 139 13.61 -0.93 -13.06
N HIS A 140 12.95 0.18 -12.72
CA HIS A 140 12.55 0.53 -11.36
C HIS A 140 11.78 -0.60 -10.66
N PHE A 141 10.73 -1.11 -11.29
CA PHE A 141 9.88 -2.13 -10.66
C PHE A 141 10.56 -3.50 -10.53
N GLY A 142 11.47 -3.84 -11.44
CA GLY A 142 12.29 -5.05 -11.29
C GLY A 142 13.16 -4.99 -10.04
N GLY A 143 13.83 -3.87 -9.82
CA GLY A 143 14.62 -3.62 -8.61
C GLY A 143 13.77 -3.58 -7.34
N MET A 144 12.61 -2.90 -7.40
CA MET A 144 11.67 -2.77 -6.29
C MET A 144 11.08 -4.13 -5.88
N LEU A 145 10.57 -4.93 -6.82
CA LEU A 145 10.04 -6.25 -6.52
C LEU A 145 11.11 -7.20 -5.98
N THR A 146 12.33 -7.11 -6.51
CA THR A 146 13.46 -7.93 -6.05
C THR A 146 13.77 -7.66 -4.57
N VAL A 147 13.86 -6.39 -4.15
CA VAL A 147 14.11 -6.06 -2.73
C VAL A 147 12.93 -6.44 -1.84
N VAL A 148 11.70 -6.16 -2.28
CA VAL A 148 10.50 -6.52 -1.50
C VAL A 148 10.41 -8.03 -1.30
N ALA A 149 10.62 -8.83 -2.35
CA ALA A 149 10.66 -10.29 -2.23
C ALA A 149 11.72 -10.75 -1.24
N LYS A 150 12.93 -10.18 -1.27
CA LYS A 150 13.99 -10.49 -0.30
C LYS A 150 13.55 -10.14 1.13
N LEU A 151 12.98 -8.96 1.36
CA LEU A 151 12.50 -8.53 2.67
C LEU A 151 11.38 -9.46 3.18
N LEU A 152 10.41 -9.83 2.34
CA LEU A 152 9.35 -10.78 2.69
C LEU A 152 9.90 -12.16 3.05
N ASN A 153 10.90 -12.66 2.31
CA ASN A 153 11.52 -13.94 2.61
C ASN A 153 12.40 -13.93 3.86
N ILE A 154 13.07 -12.82 4.17
CA ILE A 154 13.92 -12.66 5.37
C ILE A 154 13.05 -12.54 6.61
N VAL A 155 12.06 -11.63 6.59
CA VAL A 155 11.21 -11.31 7.74
C VAL A 155 10.08 -12.34 7.92
N ARG A 156 9.60 -12.91 6.83
CA ARG A 156 8.45 -13.83 6.76
C ARG A 156 7.25 -13.29 7.52
N PRO A 157 6.78 -12.07 7.19
CA PRO A 157 5.70 -11.43 7.92
C PRO A 157 4.35 -12.05 7.56
N HIS A 158 3.39 -11.99 8.49
CA HIS A 158 1.98 -12.31 8.21
C HIS A 158 1.30 -11.16 7.48
N TYR A 159 1.75 -9.92 7.73
CA TYR A 159 1.21 -8.70 7.13
C TYR A 159 2.34 -7.81 6.67
N ALA A 160 2.20 -7.19 5.49
CA ALA A 160 3.11 -6.13 5.04
C ALA A 160 2.31 -4.91 4.59
N PHE A 161 2.72 -3.73 5.06
CA PHE A 161 2.00 -2.47 4.87
C PHE A 161 2.71 -1.60 3.85
N PHE A 162 1.95 -1.13 2.86
CA PHE A 162 2.43 -0.25 1.80
C PHE A 162 1.49 0.95 1.65
N GLY A 163 2.05 2.13 1.34
CA GLY A 163 1.25 3.31 1.05
C GLY A 163 0.58 3.23 -0.31
N GLU A 164 -0.69 3.65 -0.39
CA GLU A 164 -1.41 3.75 -1.66
C GLU A 164 -0.92 4.90 -2.54
N LYS A 165 -0.09 5.80 -2.02
CA LYS A 165 0.55 6.85 -2.81
C LYS A 165 1.32 6.26 -4.00
N ASP A 166 2.08 5.21 -3.78
CA ASP A 166 2.82 4.49 -4.81
C ASP A 166 1.96 3.30 -5.30
N TYR A 167 0.80 3.63 -5.92
CA TYR A 167 -0.27 2.68 -6.18
C TYR A 167 0.15 1.55 -7.12
N GLN A 168 0.91 1.84 -8.17
CA GLN A 168 1.41 0.82 -9.09
C GLN A 168 2.37 -0.13 -8.38
N GLN A 169 3.23 0.36 -7.49
CA GLN A 169 4.05 -0.48 -6.62
C GLN A 169 3.18 -1.41 -5.78
N LEU A 170 2.13 -0.89 -5.14
CA LEU A 170 1.21 -1.69 -4.32
C LEU A 170 0.54 -2.81 -5.12
N VAL A 171 0.07 -2.51 -6.34
CA VAL A 171 -0.56 -3.50 -7.23
C VAL A 171 0.44 -4.57 -7.64
N LEU A 172 1.65 -4.18 -8.06
CA LEU A 172 2.70 -5.13 -8.44
C LEU A 172 3.15 -6.01 -7.28
N VAL A 173 3.27 -5.46 -6.07
CA VAL A 173 3.60 -6.25 -4.87
C VAL A 173 2.49 -7.25 -4.53
N LYS A 174 1.21 -6.87 -4.65
CA LYS A 174 0.08 -7.79 -4.46
C LYS A 174 0.13 -8.95 -5.48
N ARG A 175 0.33 -8.64 -6.77
CA ARG A 175 0.48 -9.66 -7.83
C ARG A 175 1.66 -10.59 -7.56
N MET A 176 2.83 -10.03 -7.21
CA MET A 176 4.00 -10.84 -6.86
C MET A 176 3.71 -11.83 -5.72
N VAL A 177 3.04 -11.38 -4.67
CA VAL A 177 2.70 -12.23 -3.51
C VAL A 177 1.74 -13.34 -3.92
N GLU A 178 0.75 -13.03 -4.76
CA GLU A 178 -0.22 -13.99 -5.29
C GLU A 178 0.45 -15.00 -6.25
N ASP A 179 1.14 -14.51 -7.28
CA ASP A 179 1.77 -15.35 -8.32
C ASP A 179 2.86 -16.26 -7.76
N LEU A 180 3.61 -15.79 -6.75
CA LEU A 180 4.66 -16.59 -6.11
C LEU A 180 4.16 -17.39 -4.88
N ASN A 181 2.85 -17.41 -4.63
CA ASN A 181 2.22 -18.10 -3.50
C ASN A 181 2.91 -17.77 -2.15
N MET A 182 3.21 -16.49 -1.93
CA MET A 182 3.85 -16.04 -0.69
C MET A 182 2.82 -15.91 0.42
N ASP A 183 3.14 -16.43 1.59
CA ASP A 183 2.24 -16.47 2.76
C ASP A 183 2.26 -15.14 3.54
N THR A 184 2.00 -14.02 2.84
CA THR A 184 1.99 -12.67 3.41
C THR A 184 0.78 -11.89 2.88
N ARG A 185 -0.02 -11.32 3.77
CA ARG A 185 -1.11 -10.42 3.39
C ARG A 185 -0.60 -8.99 3.17
N ILE A 186 -0.77 -8.46 1.97
CA ILE A 186 -0.42 -7.07 1.64
C ILE A 186 -1.58 -6.14 1.99
N ILE A 187 -1.29 -5.10 2.76
CA ILE A 187 -2.26 -4.11 3.22
C ILE A 187 -1.88 -2.75 2.63
N GLY A 188 -2.78 -2.20 1.80
CA GLY A 188 -2.70 -0.81 1.34
C GLY A 188 -3.14 0.15 2.46
N VAL A 189 -2.45 1.26 2.57
CA VAL A 189 -2.80 2.34 3.50
C VAL A 189 -3.02 3.61 2.71
N PRO A 190 -4.18 4.27 2.86
CA PRO A 190 -4.51 5.49 2.14
C PRO A 190 -3.41 6.56 2.25
N THR A 191 -3.25 7.31 1.19
CA THR A 191 -2.27 8.39 1.09
C THR A 191 -2.49 9.41 2.21
N VAL A 192 -1.45 9.66 3.00
CA VAL A 192 -1.45 10.75 4.00
C VAL A 192 -1.11 12.04 3.27
N ARG A 193 -1.89 13.09 3.54
CA ARG A 193 -1.75 14.40 2.89
C ARG A 193 -1.42 15.48 3.91
N CYS A 194 -0.81 16.55 3.43
CA CYS A 194 -0.71 17.80 4.18
C CYS A 194 -2.06 18.51 4.22
N ASP A 195 -2.17 19.57 5.04
CA ASP A 195 -3.42 20.34 5.21
C ASP A 195 -3.94 20.97 3.91
N ASP A 196 -3.06 21.25 2.95
CA ASP A 196 -3.36 21.76 1.62
C ASP A 196 -3.67 20.65 0.58
N GLY A 197 -3.70 19.40 1.01
CA GLY A 197 -4.02 18.24 0.17
C GLY A 197 -2.82 17.57 -0.50
N LEU A 198 -1.63 18.17 -0.53
CA LEU A 198 -0.45 17.58 -1.15
C LEU A 198 -0.10 16.23 -0.51
N ALA A 199 0.07 15.18 -1.32
CA ALA A 199 0.51 13.88 -0.86
C ALA A 199 1.90 13.95 -0.21
N LEU A 200 2.06 13.37 0.98
CA LEU A 200 3.33 13.35 1.68
C LEU A 200 4.36 12.46 0.99
N SER A 201 5.53 13.04 0.74
CA SER A 201 6.68 12.37 0.13
C SER A 201 7.97 12.94 0.68
N SER A 202 9.03 12.12 0.80
CA SER A 202 10.38 12.61 1.10
C SER A 202 10.89 13.60 0.05
N ARG A 203 10.43 13.50 -1.19
CA ARG A 203 10.78 14.41 -2.30
C ARG A 203 10.14 15.80 -2.17
N ASN A 204 9.13 15.98 -1.31
CA ASN A 204 8.58 17.32 -1.05
C ASN A 204 9.63 18.28 -0.47
N ALA A 205 10.68 17.75 0.15
CA ALA A 205 11.81 18.55 0.63
C ALA A 205 12.63 19.22 -0.49
N TYR A 206 12.47 18.78 -1.74
CA TYR A 206 13.16 19.37 -2.90
C TYR A 206 12.39 20.51 -3.53
N LEU A 207 11.12 20.73 -3.14
CA LEU A 207 10.29 21.82 -3.65
C LEU A 207 10.67 23.14 -2.97
N SER A 208 10.74 24.23 -3.76
CA SER A 208 10.70 25.58 -3.22
C SER A 208 9.37 25.84 -2.52
N GLU A 209 9.28 26.88 -1.71
CA GLU A 209 8.03 27.25 -1.03
C GLU A 209 6.92 27.54 -2.06
N GLU A 210 7.23 28.26 -3.13
CA GLU A 210 6.32 28.57 -4.23
C GLU A 210 5.88 27.29 -4.98
N ASP A 211 6.83 26.39 -5.32
CA ASP A 211 6.49 25.13 -5.97
C ASP A 211 5.70 24.20 -5.04
N ARG A 212 5.97 24.27 -3.74
CA ARG A 212 5.24 23.50 -2.74
C ARG A 212 3.75 23.90 -2.69
N GLU A 213 3.43 25.20 -2.75
CA GLU A 213 2.06 25.69 -2.83
C GLU A 213 1.38 25.26 -4.14
N ARG A 214 2.08 25.40 -5.27
CA ARG A 214 1.59 24.97 -6.60
C ARG A 214 1.33 23.47 -6.68
N ALA A 215 2.15 22.65 -6.02
CA ALA A 215 2.01 21.20 -6.05
C ALA A 215 0.67 20.67 -5.48
N ALA A 216 0.02 21.45 -4.60
CA ALA A 216 -1.30 21.13 -4.06
C ALA A 216 -2.39 21.00 -5.14
N VAL A 217 -2.21 21.66 -6.28
CA VAL A 217 -3.12 21.59 -7.44
C VAL A 217 -3.29 20.15 -7.94
N LEU A 218 -2.27 19.29 -7.81
CA LEU A 218 -2.38 17.88 -8.20
C LEU A 218 -3.51 17.18 -7.43
N SER A 219 -3.59 17.43 -6.12
CA SER A 219 -4.65 16.88 -5.28
C SER A 219 -6.03 17.46 -5.63
N THR A 220 -6.10 18.76 -5.92
CA THR A 220 -7.34 19.43 -6.35
C THR A 220 -7.84 18.83 -7.66
N ALA A 221 -6.97 18.69 -8.66
CA ALA A 221 -7.32 18.11 -9.95
C ALA A 221 -7.82 16.67 -9.82
N LEU A 222 -7.16 15.84 -9.00
CA LEU A 222 -7.61 14.49 -8.72
C LEU A 222 -8.99 14.47 -8.03
N GLY A 223 -9.22 15.40 -7.11
CA GLY A 223 -10.52 15.56 -6.43
C GLY A 223 -11.63 15.97 -7.39
N MET A 224 -11.36 16.94 -8.30
CA MET A 224 -12.29 17.37 -9.34
C MET A 224 -12.66 16.19 -10.26
N GLY A 225 -11.65 15.43 -10.69
CA GLY A 225 -11.87 14.21 -11.46
C GLY A 225 -12.72 13.18 -10.72
N ALA A 226 -12.38 12.89 -9.46
CA ALA A 226 -13.12 11.91 -8.67
C ALA A 226 -14.60 12.29 -8.47
N ASN A 227 -14.89 13.58 -8.26
CA ASN A 227 -16.24 14.09 -8.13
C ASN A 227 -17.08 13.97 -9.43
N ALA A 228 -16.43 13.90 -10.59
CA ALA A 228 -17.09 13.69 -11.88
C ALA A 228 -17.41 12.22 -12.18
N GLY A 229 -17.07 11.27 -11.28
CA GLY A 229 -17.19 9.83 -11.51
C GLY A 229 -18.56 9.36 -11.95
N ALA A 230 -19.63 9.94 -11.39
CA ALA A 230 -21.02 9.64 -11.76
C ALA A 230 -21.32 9.86 -13.26
N HIS A 231 -20.54 10.71 -13.94
CA HIS A 231 -20.71 11.05 -15.35
C HIS A 231 -19.81 10.22 -16.28
N GLY A 232 -19.07 9.25 -15.74
CA GLY A 232 -18.24 8.31 -16.50
C GLY A 232 -16.79 8.74 -16.69
N ALA A 233 -16.01 7.86 -17.32
CA ALA A 233 -14.55 7.96 -17.41
C ALA A 233 -14.06 9.24 -18.11
N ASP A 234 -14.73 9.65 -19.19
CA ASP A 234 -14.33 10.85 -19.96
C ASP A 234 -14.51 12.11 -19.11
N ALA A 235 -15.63 12.22 -18.37
CA ALA A 235 -15.91 13.36 -17.51
C ALA A 235 -14.87 13.46 -16.35
N VAL A 236 -14.42 12.34 -15.81
CA VAL A 236 -13.36 12.29 -14.80
C VAL A 236 -12.08 12.91 -15.34
N LEU A 237 -11.64 12.48 -16.51
CA LEU A 237 -10.40 12.96 -17.14
C LEU A 237 -10.52 14.42 -17.57
N GLU A 238 -11.68 14.83 -18.10
CA GLU A 238 -11.94 16.21 -18.52
C GLU A 238 -11.90 17.18 -17.33
N ALA A 239 -12.58 16.84 -16.22
CA ALA A 239 -12.59 17.66 -15.01
C ALA A 239 -11.17 17.82 -14.42
N ALA A 240 -10.40 16.75 -14.34
CA ALA A 240 -9.03 16.82 -13.85
C ALA A 240 -8.13 17.65 -14.79
N ARG A 241 -8.25 17.48 -16.12
CA ARG A 241 -7.47 18.25 -17.09
C ARG A 241 -7.83 19.73 -17.09
N ALA A 242 -9.10 20.08 -16.89
CA ALA A 242 -9.56 21.46 -16.81
C ALA A 242 -8.88 22.22 -15.68
N GLU A 243 -8.77 21.60 -14.50
CA GLU A 243 -8.06 22.18 -13.36
C GLU A 243 -6.57 22.37 -13.66
N LEU A 244 -5.92 21.34 -14.20
CA LEU A 244 -4.48 21.36 -14.52
C LEU A 244 -4.15 22.38 -15.62
N ALA A 245 -5.05 22.66 -16.55
CA ALA A 245 -4.85 23.60 -17.63
C ALA A 245 -4.68 25.07 -17.16
N ALA A 246 -5.16 25.40 -15.95
CA ALA A 246 -4.94 26.69 -15.32
C ALA A 246 -3.50 26.87 -14.79
N HIS A 247 -2.69 25.78 -14.76
CA HIS A 247 -1.37 25.70 -14.17
C HIS A 247 -0.30 25.23 -15.15
N PRO A 248 0.06 26.03 -16.18
CA PRO A 248 0.96 25.62 -17.27
C PRO A 248 2.40 25.35 -16.81
N GLU A 249 2.79 25.77 -15.61
CA GLU A 249 4.07 25.46 -14.96
C GLU A 249 4.17 23.98 -14.56
N ILE A 250 3.04 23.29 -14.36
CA ILE A 250 2.98 21.86 -14.03
C ILE A 250 3.05 21.05 -15.33
N LYS A 251 4.16 20.37 -15.55
CA LYS A 251 4.34 19.51 -16.72
C LYS A 251 3.79 18.12 -16.43
N ILE A 252 2.63 17.81 -16.99
CA ILE A 252 1.97 16.52 -16.82
C ILE A 252 2.72 15.49 -17.68
N GLU A 253 3.16 14.39 -17.08
CA GLU A 253 3.76 13.25 -17.76
C GLU A 253 2.69 12.22 -18.13
N TYR A 254 1.79 11.92 -17.21
CA TYR A 254 0.55 11.18 -17.49
C TYR A 254 -0.58 11.61 -16.57
N LEU A 255 -1.82 11.45 -17.05
CA LEU A 255 -3.06 11.50 -16.28
C LEU A 255 -3.97 10.42 -16.82
N GLU A 256 -4.15 9.35 -16.04
CA GLU A 256 -4.85 8.15 -16.49
C GLU A 256 -5.86 7.65 -15.47
N LEU A 257 -7.02 7.19 -16.00
CA LEU A 257 -8.03 6.48 -15.22
C LEU A 257 -7.94 4.99 -15.54
N ARG A 258 -7.74 4.19 -14.52
CA ARG A 258 -7.55 2.74 -14.62
C ARG A 258 -8.49 1.99 -13.66
N GLY A 259 -8.67 0.70 -13.85
CA GLY A 259 -9.24 -0.20 -12.85
C GLY A 259 -8.38 -0.26 -11.58
N THR A 260 -8.92 -0.81 -10.50
CA THR A 260 -8.19 -0.93 -9.22
C THR A 260 -6.99 -1.87 -9.31
N ASP A 261 -6.96 -2.73 -10.31
CA ASP A 261 -5.84 -3.61 -10.66
C ASP A 261 -4.87 -3.01 -11.70
N LEU A 262 -5.10 -1.74 -12.08
CA LEU A 262 -4.42 -1.00 -13.17
C LEU A 262 -4.65 -1.56 -14.58
N GLY A 263 -5.65 -2.42 -14.76
CA GLY A 263 -6.22 -2.73 -16.07
C GLY A 263 -7.07 -1.57 -16.62
N PRO A 264 -7.81 -1.79 -17.72
CA PRO A 264 -8.75 -0.80 -18.24
C PRO A 264 -9.76 -0.34 -17.19
N ALA A 265 -10.12 0.95 -17.19
CA ALA A 265 -11.15 1.46 -16.31
C ALA A 265 -12.49 0.75 -16.58
N PRO A 266 -13.26 0.38 -15.53
CA PRO A 266 -14.59 -0.20 -15.72
C PRO A 266 -15.57 0.87 -16.21
N VAL A 267 -16.71 0.44 -16.76
CA VAL A 267 -17.81 1.34 -17.13
C VAL A 267 -18.52 1.85 -15.87
N ASP A 268 -18.66 0.99 -14.85
CA ASP A 268 -19.31 1.23 -13.57
C ASP A 268 -18.53 0.56 -12.43
N GLY A 269 -18.43 1.20 -11.28
CA GLY A 269 -17.72 0.69 -10.10
C GLY A 269 -16.40 1.39 -9.81
N GLU A 270 -15.55 0.70 -9.03
CA GLU A 270 -14.31 1.28 -8.52
C GLU A 270 -13.23 1.41 -9.60
N ALA A 271 -12.63 2.59 -9.67
CA ALA A 271 -11.51 2.93 -10.54
C ALA A 271 -10.43 3.69 -9.75
N ARG A 272 -9.30 3.97 -10.39
CA ARG A 272 -8.19 4.76 -9.84
C ARG A 272 -7.75 5.81 -10.85
N LEU A 273 -7.79 7.09 -10.45
CA LEU A 273 -7.24 8.20 -11.22
C LEU A 273 -5.81 8.44 -10.73
N LEU A 274 -4.85 8.39 -11.66
CA LEU A 274 -3.43 8.51 -11.38
C LEU A 274 -2.83 9.69 -12.16
N ILE A 275 -1.88 10.38 -11.53
CA ILE A 275 -1.13 11.47 -12.15
C ILE A 275 0.36 11.36 -11.84
N ALA A 276 1.18 11.68 -12.85
CA ALA A 276 2.57 12.06 -12.66
C ALA A 276 2.82 13.40 -13.34
N ALA A 277 3.56 14.26 -12.66
CA ALA A 277 3.87 15.59 -13.14
C ALA A 277 5.24 16.06 -12.65
N ARG A 278 5.83 17.02 -13.37
CA ARG A 278 7.02 17.74 -12.94
C ARG A 278 6.69 19.18 -12.62
N LEU A 279 7.23 19.63 -11.50
CA LEU A 279 7.22 21.02 -11.09
C LEU A 279 8.66 21.43 -10.81
N GLY A 280 9.20 22.33 -11.62
CA GLY A 280 10.64 22.58 -11.64
C GLY A 280 11.44 21.33 -11.98
N SER A 281 12.39 20.98 -11.11
CA SER A 281 13.18 19.73 -11.22
C SER A 281 12.54 18.55 -10.52
N THR A 282 11.49 18.76 -9.70
CA THR A 282 10.91 17.74 -8.84
C THR A 282 9.79 17.00 -9.57
N ARG A 283 9.89 15.68 -9.61
CA ARG A 283 8.85 14.79 -10.11
C ARG A 283 7.94 14.36 -8.96
N LEU A 284 6.64 14.52 -9.15
CA LEU A 284 5.59 14.21 -8.20
C LEU A 284 4.62 13.19 -8.79
N ILE A 285 4.16 12.29 -7.96
CA ILE A 285 3.07 11.36 -8.28
C ILE A 285 2.00 11.45 -7.22
N ASP A 286 0.76 11.27 -7.65
CA ASP A 286 -0.39 11.16 -6.77
C ASP A 286 -1.48 10.31 -7.43
N ASN A 287 -2.48 9.92 -6.65
CA ASN A 287 -3.63 9.18 -7.16
C ASN A 287 -4.81 9.26 -6.18
N THR A 288 -6.01 8.98 -6.69
CA THR A 288 -7.23 8.94 -5.88
C THR A 288 -8.17 7.83 -6.36
N PRO A 289 -8.94 7.18 -5.45
CA PRO A 289 -10.02 6.31 -5.87
C PRO A 289 -11.13 7.11 -6.54
N VAL A 290 -11.79 6.51 -7.51
CA VAL A 290 -12.94 7.06 -8.23
C VAL A 290 -14.03 5.99 -8.25
N LEU A 291 -15.28 6.39 -8.00
CA LEU A 291 -16.44 5.53 -8.22
C LEU A 291 -17.13 6.00 -9.50
N LEU A 292 -17.22 5.11 -10.49
CA LEU A 292 -17.78 5.41 -11.82
C LEU A 292 -19.23 5.01 -11.94
N GLY A 293 -19.97 5.71 -12.80
CA GLY A 293 -21.30 5.34 -13.27
C GLY A 293 -22.41 5.45 -12.23
N ALA A 294 -23.45 4.65 -12.40
CA ALA A 294 -24.63 4.65 -11.54
C ALA A 294 -24.32 4.35 -10.07
N SER A 295 -23.27 3.59 -9.80
CA SER A 295 -22.80 3.30 -8.44
C SER A 295 -22.37 4.56 -7.68
N ALA A 296 -21.95 5.62 -8.40
CA ALA A 296 -21.58 6.90 -7.81
C ALA A 296 -22.78 7.77 -7.42
N LEU A 297 -23.98 7.48 -7.96
CA LEU A 297 -25.22 8.22 -7.69
C LEU A 297 -26.04 7.59 -6.54
N GLY A 298 -25.56 6.51 -5.95
CA GLY A 298 -26.27 5.69 -4.98
C GLY A 298 -26.53 6.35 -3.63
N SER A 299 -27.81 6.47 -3.33
CA SER A 299 -28.54 6.49 -2.05
C SER A 299 -28.77 7.81 -1.32
N ASP A 300 -28.97 8.92 -2.02
CA ASP A 300 -29.71 10.03 -1.44
C ASP A 300 -31.09 10.15 -2.10
N GLY A 301 -32.09 9.55 -1.44
CA GLY A 301 -33.46 9.93 -1.69
C GLY A 301 -34.38 8.88 -2.27
N ASP A 302 -34.90 8.01 -1.46
CA ASP A 302 -36.33 7.72 -1.50
C ASP A 302 -36.84 7.45 -0.06
N ASP A 303 -37.09 8.54 0.62
CA ASP A 303 -37.93 8.56 1.81
C ASP A 303 -39.00 9.66 1.62
N GLY A 304 -39.77 9.49 0.55
CA GLY A 304 -40.97 10.26 0.24
C GLY A 304 -42.21 9.46 0.66
N GLY A 305 -42.44 9.39 1.98
CA GLY A 305 -43.60 8.76 2.53
C GLY A 305 -44.89 9.42 2.01
N ASP A 306 -45.76 8.64 1.42
CA ASP A 306 -47.17 8.97 1.32
C ASP A 306 -47.95 8.24 2.45
N ALA A 307 -48.39 9.04 3.40
CA ALA A 307 -49.24 8.63 4.49
C ALA A 307 -50.69 8.49 3.98
N GLY A 308 -51.07 7.28 3.63
CA GLY A 308 -52.48 6.90 3.44
C GLY A 308 -53.03 6.22 4.68
N HIS A 309 -53.82 7.00 5.41
CA HIS A 309 -54.60 6.60 6.58
C HIS A 309 -55.80 5.77 6.14
N GLU A 310 -55.93 4.50 6.51
CA GLU A 310 -57.20 3.81 6.65
C GLU A 310 -57.18 2.87 7.86
N THR A 311 -58.07 3.20 8.78
CA THR A 311 -58.51 2.42 9.95
C THR A 311 -59.35 1.25 9.54
N HIS A 312 -59.15 0.06 10.06
CA HIS A 312 -60.23 -0.83 10.48
C HIS A 312 -59.80 -1.84 11.55
N ASP A 313 -60.70 -1.94 12.50
CA ASP A 313 -60.70 -2.77 13.70
C ASP A 313 -60.78 -4.29 13.44
N ASP A 314 -60.32 -5.00 14.43
CA ASP A 314 -61.00 -6.07 15.21
C ASP A 314 -60.45 -7.50 15.11
N ALA A 315 -60.21 -8.00 16.32
CA ALA A 315 -60.48 -9.30 16.91
C ALA A 315 -59.59 -10.52 16.72
N THR A 316 -58.92 -10.85 17.83
CA THR A 316 -58.90 -12.15 18.55
C THR A 316 -58.32 -13.41 17.88
N GLY A 317 -57.40 -14.09 18.62
CA GLY A 317 -57.36 -15.56 18.62
C GLY A 317 -55.97 -16.21 18.75
N ASP A 318 -55.55 -16.39 19.98
CA ASP A 318 -55.11 -17.61 20.65
C ASP A 318 -54.07 -18.57 19.99
N GLY A 319 -52.90 -18.71 20.64
CA GLY A 319 -52.28 -19.89 21.17
C GLY A 319 -51.48 -20.84 20.28
N PRO A 320 -50.58 -21.59 20.91
CA PRO A 320 -49.23 -21.91 20.33
C PRO A 320 -49.10 -23.39 19.88
N HIS A 321 -48.18 -23.69 18.95
CA HIS A 321 -47.64 -25.05 18.79
C HIS A 321 -46.22 -25.13 18.22
N ALA A 322 -45.36 -25.70 19.04
CA ALA A 322 -44.36 -26.76 18.83
C ALA A 322 -43.54 -26.85 17.51
N ALA A 323 -42.24 -26.89 17.71
CA ALA A 323 -41.24 -27.41 16.77
C ALA A 323 -41.40 -28.92 16.49
N PRO A 324 -40.79 -29.42 15.41
CA PRO A 324 -39.93 -30.57 15.63
C PRO A 324 -38.55 -30.49 14.94
N ALA A 325 -37.69 -31.31 15.53
CA ALA A 325 -36.28 -31.52 15.25
C ALA A 325 -35.98 -32.35 13.99
N GLY A 326 -34.78 -32.19 13.45
CA GLY A 326 -33.97 -33.31 12.98
C GLY A 326 -33.90 -33.58 11.48
N ALA A 327 -32.76 -33.30 10.86
CA ALA A 327 -32.18 -34.21 9.83
C ALA A 327 -30.70 -33.88 9.57
N THR A 328 -29.86 -34.88 9.83
CA THR A 328 -28.44 -35.00 9.49
C THR A 328 -28.26 -35.27 8.00
N PRO A 329 -27.24 -34.76 7.30
CA PRO A 329 -26.85 -35.30 6.00
C PRO A 329 -25.68 -36.28 6.12
N SER A 330 -25.88 -37.39 5.45
CA SER A 330 -24.99 -38.52 5.25
C SER A 330 -23.71 -38.20 4.45
N GLN A 331 -22.63 -38.85 4.87
CA GLN A 331 -21.36 -38.98 4.14
C GLN A 331 -21.57 -39.78 2.82
N GLN A 332 -20.99 -39.27 1.73
CA GLN A 332 -20.67 -40.13 0.57
C GLN A 332 -19.18 -40.03 0.25
N GLY A 333 -18.56 -41.20 0.26
CA GLY A 333 -17.15 -41.43 0.05
C GLY A 333 -16.74 -41.24 -1.42
N TYR A 334 -15.52 -40.76 -1.62
CA TYR A 334 -14.81 -40.83 -2.90
C TYR A 334 -13.83 -42.02 -2.87
N GLN A 335 -14.07 -42.98 -3.76
CA GLN A 335 -13.15 -44.09 -4.08
C GLN A 335 -12.03 -43.58 -4.99
N ARG A 336 -10.82 -44.02 -4.69
CA ARG A 336 -9.64 -43.92 -5.57
C ARG A 336 -9.70 -45.08 -6.58
N GLU A 337 -9.42 -44.80 -7.84
CA GLU A 337 -8.88 -45.78 -8.78
C GLU A 337 -7.69 -45.19 -9.55
N SER A 338 -6.62 -45.99 -9.45
CA SER A 338 -5.38 -46.19 -10.23
C SER A 338 -4.71 -44.99 -10.91
#